data_b5c90a3e35020db884e02231e93044dc
#
_entry.id   b5c90a3e35020db884e02231e93044dc
#
_cell.length_a   1.000
_cell.length_b   1.000
_cell.length_c   1.000
_cell.angle_alpha   90.00
_cell.angle_beta   90.00
_cell.angle_gamma   90.00
#
_symmetry.space_group_name_H-M   'P 1'
#
loop_
_entity.id
_entity.type
_entity.pdbx_description
1 polymer ?
#
loop_
_entity_poly.entity_id
_entity_poly.type
_entity_poly.pdbx_seq_one_letter_code
_entity_poly.pdbx_strand_id
1 'polypeptide(L)'
;MRNFRIISTSLLVACLSLCSWAEKKPPTPLSTVNFVVLRDENGKPIRNAAVVIHPVDERGKQQRGGIELKTDVDGKTGYDGIPYGKMRIQVLAHGFQTYGDDYDIAKPNVDITIKMKRPAQQYSIYEDHPNENKDQKDSKPQ
;
A
#
# COMPACT_ATOMS: atom_id res chain seq x y z
N MET A 1 -74.25 -2.02 1.14
CA MET A 1 -73.03 -2.79 1.22
C MET A 1 -72.15 -2.66 -0.04
N ARG A 2 -71.86 -1.45 -0.50
CA ARG A 2 -71.13 -1.25 -1.78
C ARG A 2 -69.95 -0.30 -1.72
N ASN A 3 -69.61 0.18 -0.53
CA ASN A 3 -68.54 1.18 -0.36
C ASN A 3 -67.27 0.65 0.33
N PHE A 4 -67.17 -0.68 0.59
CA PHE A 4 -66.03 -1.26 1.32
C PHE A 4 -64.91 -1.77 0.40
N ARG A 5 -65.11 -1.76 -0.94
CA ARG A 5 -64.14 -2.31 -1.90
C ARG A 5 -63.17 -1.27 -2.50
N ILE A 6 -63.44 0.02 -2.30
CA ILE A 6 -62.63 1.09 -2.94
C ILE A 6 -61.45 1.55 -2.05
N ILE A 7 -61.52 1.30 -0.75
CA ILE A 7 -60.48 1.76 0.21
C ILE A 7 -59.24 0.83 0.18
N SER A 8 -59.41 -0.43 -0.20
CA SER A 8 -58.34 -1.42 -0.21
C SER A 8 -57.30 -1.26 -1.35
N THR A 9 -57.71 -0.66 -2.46
CA THR A 9 -56.81 -0.48 -3.62
C THR A 9 -55.97 0.80 -3.54
N SER A 10 -56.41 1.79 -2.79
CA SER A 10 -55.67 3.07 -2.61
C SER A 10 -54.45 2.94 -1.68
N LEU A 11 -54.47 1.98 -0.74
CA LEU A 11 -53.36 1.76 0.20
C LEU A 11 -52.17 1.01 -0.42
N LEU A 12 -52.41 0.23 -1.47
CA LEU A 12 -51.34 -0.55 -2.14
C LEU A 12 -50.47 0.29 -3.08
N VAL A 13 -50.98 1.40 -3.60
CA VAL A 13 -50.23 2.29 -4.52
C VAL A 13 -49.29 3.24 -3.77
N ALA A 14 -49.58 3.56 -2.51
CA ALA A 14 -48.77 4.44 -1.72
C ALA A 14 -47.44 3.81 -1.20
N CYS A 15 -47.32 2.48 -1.24
CA CYS A 15 -46.11 1.76 -0.73
C CYS A 15 -45.00 1.61 -1.76
N LEU A 16 -45.23 1.93 -3.05
CA LEU A 16 -44.25 1.75 -4.14
C LEU A 16 -43.43 2.98 -4.45
N SER A 17 -43.64 4.11 -3.80
CA SER A 17 -42.95 5.37 -4.06
C SER A 17 -41.75 5.66 -3.12
N LEU A 18 -41.38 4.73 -2.23
CA LEU A 18 -40.25 4.91 -1.27
C LEU A 18 -38.95 4.26 -1.73
N CYS A 19 -38.87 3.74 -2.93
CA CYS A 19 -37.64 3.16 -3.45
C CYS A 19 -36.90 4.12 -4.38
N SER A 20 -35.71 4.55 -3.95
CA SER A 20 -34.59 5.03 -4.77
C SER A 20 -34.22 6.49 -4.59
N TRP A 21 -33.77 6.81 -3.39
CA TRP A 21 -32.71 7.80 -3.27
C TRP A 21 -31.42 7.03 -3.01
N ALA A 22 -30.88 6.44 -4.06
CA ALA A 22 -29.48 6.04 -4.07
C ALA A 22 -28.69 7.35 -4.12
N GLU A 23 -28.18 7.81 -2.98
CA GLU A 23 -27.21 8.90 -2.92
C GLU A 23 -26.00 8.50 -3.79
N LYS A 24 -25.91 9.10 -4.97
CA LYS A 24 -24.68 9.04 -5.76
C LYS A 24 -23.61 9.72 -4.92
N LYS A 25 -22.73 8.91 -4.31
CA LYS A 25 -21.52 9.41 -3.66
C LYS A 25 -20.83 10.37 -4.62
N PRO A 26 -20.49 11.60 -4.21
CA PRO A 26 -19.83 12.57 -5.08
C PRO A 26 -18.55 11.95 -5.67
N PRO A 27 -18.16 12.28 -6.89
CA PRO A 27 -16.95 11.74 -7.51
C PRO A 27 -15.76 12.10 -6.64
N THR A 28 -15.02 11.09 -6.21
CA THR A 28 -13.78 11.29 -5.45
C THR A 28 -12.76 11.96 -6.36
N PRO A 29 -12.11 13.06 -5.96
CA PRO A 29 -11.07 13.68 -6.77
C PRO A 29 -9.93 12.69 -6.98
N LEU A 30 -9.31 12.75 -8.14
CA LEU A 30 -8.22 11.86 -8.56
C LEU A 30 -6.89 12.61 -8.55
N SER A 31 -5.82 11.89 -8.26
CA SER A 31 -4.44 12.39 -8.22
C SER A 31 -3.56 11.63 -9.20
N THR A 32 -2.58 12.32 -9.75
CA THR A 32 -1.42 11.72 -10.42
C THR A 32 -0.31 11.56 -9.40
N VAL A 33 0.18 10.33 -9.20
CA VAL A 33 1.27 10.05 -8.26
C VAL A 33 2.48 9.56 -9.03
N ASN A 34 3.62 10.21 -8.84
CA ASN A 34 4.90 9.86 -9.42
C ASN A 34 5.81 9.28 -8.35
N PHE A 35 6.53 8.23 -8.70
CA PHE A 35 7.47 7.56 -7.83
C PHE A 35 8.87 7.62 -8.40
N VAL A 36 9.84 7.83 -7.51
CA VAL A 36 11.26 7.68 -7.80
C VAL A 36 11.86 6.72 -6.78
N VAL A 37 12.38 5.59 -7.25
CA VAL A 37 12.96 4.55 -6.38
C VAL A 37 14.46 4.55 -6.53
N LEU A 38 15.15 4.83 -5.42
CA LEU A 38 16.58 4.99 -5.35
C LEU A 38 17.20 4.02 -4.33
N ARG A 39 18.49 3.75 -4.48
CA ARG A 39 19.30 3.08 -3.46
C ARG A 39 19.64 4.07 -2.35
N ASP A 40 19.44 3.67 -1.09
CA ASP A 40 19.75 4.52 0.06
C ASP A 40 21.26 4.83 0.16
N GLU A 41 22.12 3.87 -0.16
CA GLU A 41 23.58 3.94 -0.02
C GLU A 41 24.27 4.98 -0.94
N ASN A 42 23.73 5.17 -2.15
CA ASN A 42 24.43 5.98 -3.17
C ASN A 42 23.49 6.80 -4.08
N GLY A 43 22.19 6.79 -3.80
CA GLY A 43 21.18 7.54 -4.57
C GLY A 43 20.99 7.09 -6.01
N LYS A 44 21.58 5.96 -6.44
CA LYS A 44 21.40 5.46 -7.81
C LYS A 44 19.99 4.91 -8.01
N PRO A 45 19.40 5.08 -9.21
CA PRO A 45 18.07 4.57 -9.49
C PRO A 45 18.01 3.04 -9.48
N ILE A 46 16.84 2.51 -9.11
CA ILE A 46 16.54 1.10 -9.14
C ILE A 46 15.52 0.84 -10.24
N ARG A 47 15.97 0.18 -11.31
CA ARG A 47 15.10 -0.24 -12.41
C ARG A 47 14.33 -1.50 -12.04
N ASN A 48 13.15 -1.68 -12.65
CA ASN A 48 12.30 -2.86 -12.51
C ASN A 48 11.90 -3.17 -11.05
N ALA A 49 11.87 -2.15 -10.18
CA ALA A 49 11.27 -2.28 -8.87
C ALA A 49 9.74 -2.33 -9.00
N ALA A 50 9.09 -3.22 -8.26
CA ALA A 50 7.64 -3.28 -8.19
C ALA A 50 7.16 -2.26 -7.16
N VAL A 51 6.35 -1.31 -7.59
CA VAL A 51 5.65 -0.34 -6.73
C VAL A 51 4.20 -0.76 -6.65
N VAL A 52 3.75 -1.18 -5.48
CA VAL A 52 2.39 -1.67 -5.24
C VAL A 52 1.64 -0.67 -4.37
N ILE A 53 0.48 -0.23 -4.83
CA ILE A 53 -0.34 0.78 -4.20
C ILE A 53 -1.66 0.15 -3.79
N HIS A 54 -2.04 0.25 -2.52
CA HIS A 54 -3.32 -0.23 -2.01
C HIS A 54 -4.06 0.87 -1.24
N PRO A 55 -5.38 1.03 -1.45
CA PRO A 55 -6.19 1.86 -0.57
C PRO A 55 -6.18 1.30 0.86
N VAL A 56 -6.21 2.22 1.83
CA VAL A 56 -6.27 1.89 3.26
C VAL A 56 -7.51 2.53 3.85
N ASP A 57 -8.24 1.80 4.68
CA ASP A 57 -9.40 2.34 5.38
C ASP A 57 -8.98 3.21 6.59
N GLU A 58 -9.96 3.86 7.23
CA GLU A 58 -9.74 4.72 8.41
C GLU A 58 -9.12 3.97 9.60
N ARG A 59 -9.24 2.63 9.61
CA ARG A 59 -8.69 1.76 10.65
C ARG A 59 -7.27 1.26 10.33
N GLY A 60 -6.67 1.72 9.22
CA GLY A 60 -5.36 1.29 8.75
C GLY A 60 -5.35 -0.09 8.08
N LYS A 61 -6.53 -0.65 7.74
CA LYS A 61 -6.63 -1.94 7.07
C LYS A 61 -6.56 -1.75 5.55
N GLN A 62 -5.70 -2.51 4.92
CA GLN A 62 -5.57 -2.56 3.46
C GLN A 62 -6.87 -3.08 2.82
N GLN A 63 -7.37 -2.36 1.84
CA GLN A 63 -8.55 -2.73 1.07
C GLN A 63 -8.17 -3.62 -0.12
N ARG A 64 -9.20 -4.28 -0.69
CA ARG A 64 -9.04 -5.05 -1.94
C ARG A 64 -8.84 -4.10 -3.12
N GLY A 65 -8.14 -4.60 -4.13
CA GLY A 65 -7.79 -3.81 -5.31
C GLY A 65 -6.49 -3.05 -5.07
N GLY A 66 -5.45 -3.43 -5.77
CA GLY A 66 -4.15 -2.79 -5.75
C GLY A 66 -3.65 -2.60 -7.17
N ILE A 67 -2.76 -1.66 -7.35
CA ILE A 67 -2.11 -1.36 -8.62
C ILE A 67 -0.63 -1.70 -8.46
N GLU A 68 -0.09 -2.49 -9.37
CA GLU A 68 1.35 -2.77 -9.42
C GLU A 68 1.95 -2.06 -10.65
N LEU A 69 3.01 -1.29 -10.40
CA LEU A 69 3.78 -0.58 -11.40
C LEU A 69 5.22 -1.09 -11.38
N LYS A 70 5.94 -0.89 -12.48
CA LYS A 70 7.39 -1.19 -12.58
C LYS A 70 8.15 0.09 -12.87
N THR A 71 9.27 0.28 -12.18
CA THR A 71 10.16 1.41 -12.45
C THR A 71 10.97 1.21 -13.74
N ASP A 72 11.20 2.31 -14.44
CA ASP A 72 12.04 2.39 -15.63
C ASP A 72 13.55 2.38 -15.30
N VAL A 73 14.38 2.68 -16.28
CA VAL A 73 15.86 2.73 -16.13
C VAL A 73 16.33 3.84 -15.20
N ASP A 74 15.53 4.91 -15.08
CA ASP A 74 15.78 6.05 -14.20
C ASP A 74 15.15 5.88 -12.81
N GLY A 75 14.62 4.67 -12.52
CA GLY A 75 13.95 4.37 -11.26
C GLY A 75 12.60 5.05 -11.10
N LYS A 76 11.99 5.54 -12.20
CA LYS A 76 10.75 6.30 -12.18
C LYS A 76 9.57 5.45 -12.61
N THR A 77 8.42 5.72 -12.05
CA THR A 77 7.12 5.23 -12.49
C THR A 77 6.03 6.18 -11.99
N GLY A 78 4.86 6.12 -12.56
CA GLY A 78 3.73 6.95 -12.13
C GLY A 78 2.40 6.34 -12.52
N TYR A 79 1.36 6.79 -11.86
CA TYR A 79 0.00 6.39 -12.15
C TYR A 79 -0.94 7.58 -12.03
N ASP A 80 -1.82 7.72 -13.01
CA ASP A 80 -2.87 8.73 -13.04
C ASP A 80 -4.21 8.09 -12.65
N GLY A 81 -4.97 8.79 -11.81
CA GLY A 81 -6.29 8.32 -11.38
C GLY A 81 -6.31 7.61 -10.03
N ILE A 82 -5.36 7.90 -9.13
CA ILE A 82 -5.42 7.46 -7.73
C ILE A 82 -6.45 8.33 -6.98
N PRO A 83 -7.47 7.74 -6.34
CA PRO A 83 -8.42 8.52 -5.55
C PRO A 83 -7.72 9.15 -4.34
N TYR A 84 -8.18 10.35 -3.94
CA TYR A 84 -7.70 10.98 -2.70
C TYR A 84 -8.02 10.09 -1.51
N GLY A 85 -7.10 10.08 -0.54
CA GLY A 85 -7.20 9.29 0.68
C GLY A 85 -5.89 8.63 1.07
N LYS A 86 -5.96 7.77 2.09
CA LYS A 86 -4.80 7.05 2.59
C LYS A 86 -4.48 5.85 1.70
N MET A 87 -3.23 5.78 1.25
CA MET A 87 -2.69 4.73 0.39
C MET A 87 -1.48 4.08 1.03
N ARG A 88 -1.47 2.74 1.08
CA ARG A 88 -0.27 1.97 1.44
C ARG A 88 0.54 1.72 0.20
N ILE A 89 1.79 2.15 0.24
CA ILE A 89 2.74 1.98 -0.83
C ILE A 89 3.80 0.97 -0.39
N GLN A 90 3.94 -0.11 -1.14
CA GLN A 90 4.97 -1.11 -0.94
C GLN A 90 5.89 -1.14 -2.14
N VAL A 91 7.20 -1.24 -1.90
CA VAL A 91 8.18 -1.38 -2.97
C VAL A 91 9.02 -2.63 -2.76
N LEU A 92 9.07 -3.44 -3.80
CA LEU A 92 9.85 -4.67 -3.84
C LEU A 92 10.88 -4.57 -4.97
N ALA A 93 12.15 -4.80 -4.62
CA ALA A 93 13.22 -4.85 -5.61
C ALA A 93 14.19 -5.98 -5.23
N HIS A 94 14.71 -6.68 -6.25
CA HIS A 94 15.65 -7.78 -6.03
C HIS A 94 16.93 -7.28 -5.33
N GLY A 95 17.32 -7.92 -4.23
CA GLY A 95 18.50 -7.56 -3.44
C GLY A 95 18.30 -6.37 -2.49
N PHE A 96 17.05 -5.96 -2.25
CA PHE A 96 16.70 -4.90 -1.30
C PHE A 96 15.66 -5.39 -0.30
N GLN A 97 15.61 -4.74 0.87
CA GLN A 97 14.55 -4.95 1.84
C GLN A 97 13.24 -4.39 1.26
N THR A 98 12.12 -5.07 1.52
CA THR A 98 10.79 -4.55 1.17
C THR A 98 10.56 -3.24 1.92
N TYR A 99 10.19 -2.21 1.18
CA TYR A 99 9.72 -0.94 1.73
C TYR A 99 8.20 -0.97 1.85
N GLY A 100 7.66 -0.35 2.90
CA GLY A 100 6.22 -0.17 3.07
C GLY A 100 5.92 1.01 3.97
N ASP A 101 5.04 1.91 3.51
CA ASP A 101 4.58 3.08 4.28
C ASP A 101 3.21 3.53 3.81
N ASP A 102 2.49 4.27 4.67
CA ASP A 102 1.17 4.81 4.39
C ASP A 102 1.28 6.32 4.07
N TYR A 103 0.73 6.72 2.92
CA TYR A 103 0.73 8.09 2.41
C TYR A 103 -0.68 8.64 2.31
N ASP A 104 -0.86 9.90 2.68
CA ASP A 104 -2.13 10.61 2.49
C ASP A 104 -2.07 11.40 1.16
N ILE A 105 -2.87 10.95 0.21
CA ILE A 105 -2.97 11.56 -1.12
C ILE A 105 -4.10 12.59 -1.08
N ALA A 106 -3.73 13.86 -0.94
CA ALA A 106 -4.67 14.98 -0.80
C ALA A 106 -4.48 16.09 -1.84
N LYS A 107 -3.62 15.86 -2.85
CA LYS A 107 -3.28 16.86 -3.90
C LYS A 107 -3.41 16.25 -5.28
N PRO A 108 -3.66 17.06 -6.32
CA PRO A 108 -3.78 16.60 -7.70
C PRO A 108 -2.51 15.93 -8.22
N ASN A 109 -1.33 16.39 -7.78
CA ASN A 109 -0.03 15.83 -8.15
C ASN A 109 0.78 15.57 -6.88
N VAL A 110 1.32 14.36 -6.74
CA VAL A 110 2.14 13.95 -5.61
C VAL A 110 3.39 13.25 -6.12
N ASP A 111 4.57 13.71 -5.68
CA ASP A 111 5.85 13.11 -6.01
C ASP A 111 6.41 12.41 -4.76
N ILE A 112 6.70 11.11 -4.86
CA ILE A 112 7.18 10.28 -3.76
C ILE A 112 8.55 9.70 -4.11
N THR A 113 9.56 10.04 -3.32
CA THR A 113 10.89 9.46 -3.45
C THR A 113 11.11 8.40 -2.37
N ILE A 114 11.43 7.18 -2.80
CA ILE A 114 11.61 6.01 -1.93
C ILE A 114 13.07 5.57 -1.99
N LYS A 115 13.69 5.43 -0.81
CA LYS A 115 15.06 4.94 -0.66
C LYS A 115 15.03 3.49 -0.16
N MET A 116 15.57 2.58 -0.96
CA MET A 116 15.62 1.16 -0.67
C MET A 116 16.95 0.79 0.00
N LYS A 117 16.87 0.07 1.11
CA LYS A 117 18.03 -0.45 1.85
C LYS A 117 18.35 -1.88 1.45
N ARG A 118 19.64 -2.23 1.42
CA ARG A 118 20.03 -3.65 1.29
C ARG A 118 19.77 -4.39 2.59
N PRO A 119 19.49 -5.70 2.55
CA PRO A 119 19.45 -6.52 3.75
C PRO A 119 20.80 -6.46 4.47
N ALA A 120 20.78 -6.33 5.80
CA ALA A 120 21.95 -6.56 6.59
C ALA A 120 22.40 -8.03 6.45
N GLN A 121 23.71 -8.30 6.57
CA GLN A 121 24.20 -9.66 6.58
C GLN A 121 23.54 -10.41 7.76
N GLN A 122 22.85 -11.50 7.46
CA GLN A 122 22.38 -12.40 8.49
C GLN A 122 23.54 -13.30 8.90
N TYR A 123 24.03 -13.12 10.12
CA TYR A 123 24.92 -14.10 10.72
C TYR A 123 24.11 -15.30 11.15
N SER A 124 24.40 -16.47 10.60
CA SER A 124 23.86 -17.74 11.09
C SER A 124 24.53 -18.07 12.42
N ILE A 125 23.73 -18.36 13.46
CA ILE A 125 24.24 -18.88 14.75
C ILE A 125 24.90 -20.28 14.60
N TYR A 126 24.78 -20.89 13.42
CA TYR A 126 25.36 -22.19 13.08
C TYR A 126 26.63 -22.09 12.22
N GLU A 127 27.07 -20.89 11.84
CA GLU A 127 28.39 -20.71 11.24
C GLU A 127 29.43 -20.75 12.37
N ASP A 128 30.22 -21.84 12.43
CA ASP A 128 31.39 -21.94 13.27
C ASP A 128 32.33 -20.76 12.95
N HIS A 129 32.46 -19.80 13.87
CA HIS A 129 33.45 -18.75 13.80
C HIS A 129 34.83 -19.31 14.20
N PRO A 130 35.75 -19.58 13.25
CA PRO A 130 36.98 -20.31 13.56
C PRO A 130 37.99 -19.51 14.43
N ASN A 131 37.65 -18.28 14.80
CA ASN A 131 38.61 -17.37 15.42
C ASN A 131 38.37 -16.96 16.89
N GLU A 132 37.32 -17.46 17.55
CA GLU A 132 37.00 -17.01 18.90
C GLU A 132 37.45 -17.95 20.04
N ASN A 133 38.10 -19.10 19.72
CA ASN A 133 38.49 -20.11 20.71
C ASN A 133 39.99 -20.35 20.82
N LYS A 134 40.89 -19.37 20.50
CA LYS A 134 42.36 -19.57 20.66
C LYS A 134 42.99 -18.98 21.94
N ASP A 135 42.25 -18.20 22.73
CA ASP A 135 42.82 -17.52 23.87
C ASP A 135 42.38 -18.01 25.27
N GLN A 136 41.69 -19.18 25.34
CA GLN A 136 41.21 -19.69 26.63
C GLN A 136 41.78 -21.05 27.03
N LYS A 137 43.03 -21.36 26.63
CA LYS A 137 43.65 -22.60 27.07
C LYS A 137 45.09 -22.35 27.55
N ASP A 138 45.26 -21.58 28.61
CA ASP A 138 46.47 -21.61 29.46
C ASP A 138 46.24 -20.75 30.72
N SER A 139 45.46 -21.32 31.69
CA SER A 139 45.58 -20.96 33.10
C SER A 139 45.03 -22.11 33.96
N LYS A 140 45.90 -23.11 34.16
CA LYS A 140 45.72 -24.11 35.20
C LYS A 140 46.55 -23.68 36.41
N PRO A 141 45.97 -23.42 37.59
CA PRO A 141 46.74 -23.19 38.81
C PRO A 141 47.27 -24.49 39.35
N GLN A 142 48.53 -24.50 39.79
CA GLN A 142 49.17 -25.51 40.63
C GLN A 142 48.63 -25.43 42.05
#